data_058ab29520166b67da4488ff0cc4f4e4
#
_entry.id   058ab29520166b67da4488ff0cc4f4e4
#
_cell.length_a   1.000
_cell.length_b   1.000
_cell.length_c   1.000
_cell.angle_alpha   90.00
_cell.angle_beta   90.00
_cell.angle_gamma   90.00
#
_symmetry.space_group_name_H-M   'P 1'
#
loop_
_entity.id
_entity.type
_entity.pdbx_description
1 polymer ?
#
loop_
_entity_poly.entity_id
_entity_poly.type
_entity_poly.pdbx_seq_one_letter_code
_entity_poly.pdbx_strand_id
1 'polypeptide(L)'
;MLAIRGLQAGYGRIPALHGIDLQLGAGELVALLGANGAGKTTLLRSISGVHPSSGDIAFEGKPIADLSAERRVRLGIAQVPEGRQVFGPLCVEDNLRLGAYRRGRADTEQSLERVYALFPALAGRRAHPAGGLSGGQQQMLAIGRALMAQPRLLLLDEPSMGLAPRLAAEIFACIQRLRAADTAILLVEQNATAALAIADRGYVLEAGRLTLAGTGAELLANPAVRAAYLGV
;
A
#
# COMPACT_ATOMS: atom_id res chain seq x y z
N MET A 1 3.77 -10.35 11.57
CA MET A 1 4.42 -9.74 10.39
C MET A 1 4.89 -8.32 10.69
N LEU A 2 4.02 -7.34 10.86
CA LEU A 2 4.34 -5.96 11.26
C LEU A 2 3.72 -5.67 12.63
N ALA A 3 4.49 -5.05 13.54
CA ALA A 3 4.02 -4.56 14.82
C ALA A 3 4.54 -3.14 15.05
N ILE A 4 3.65 -2.22 15.39
CA ILE A 4 3.94 -0.81 15.65
C ILE A 4 3.45 -0.51 17.06
N ARG A 5 4.26 0.21 17.87
CA ARG A 5 3.92 0.62 19.22
C ARG A 5 4.33 2.06 19.47
N GLY A 6 3.38 2.85 19.91
CA GLY A 6 3.58 4.24 20.30
C GLY A 6 4.16 5.13 19.20
N LEU A 7 3.90 4.83 17.91
CA LEU A 7 4.51 5.55 16.78
C LEU A 7 4.05 7.00 16.74
N GLN A 8 5.01 7.90 16.72
CA GLN A 8 4.80 9.34 16.56
C GLN A 8 5.56 9.86 15.35
N ALA A 9 4.96 10.77 14.61
CA ALA A 9 5.59 11.43 13.46
C ALA A 9 4.96 12.80 13.22
N GLY A 10 5.70 13.70 12.56
CA GLY A 10 5.20 15.05 12.28
C GLY A 10 6.07 15.78 11.27
N TYR A 11 5.62 16.94 10.85
CA TYR A 11 6.31 17.84 9.91
C TYR A 11 6.76 19.10 10.64
N GLY A 12 8.05 19.18 10.91
CA GLY A 12 8.60 20.25 11.74
C GLY A 12 7.99 20.24 13.14
N ARG A 13 7.24 21.28 13.49
CA ARG A 13 6.56 21.39 14.80
C ARG A 13 5.12 20.88 14.79
N ILE A 14 4.62 20.44 13.65
CA ILE A 14 3.24 19.98 13.51
C ILE A 14 3.20 18.46 13.64
N PRO A 15 2.68 17.91 14.75
CA PRO A 15 2.52 16.47 14.90
C PRO A 15 1.40 15.98 13.98
N ALA A 16 1.61 14.82 13.36
CA ALA A 16 0.68 14.16 12.45
C ALA A 16 0.22 12.79 12.97
N LEU A 17 1.05 12.12 13.79
CA LEU A 17 0.73 10.85 14.44
C LEU A 17 1.03 10.95 15.93
N HIS A 18 0.11 10.45 16.76
CA HIS A 18 0.09 10.65 18.20
C HIS A 18 0.12 9.32 18.99
N GLY A 19 1.10 8.47 18.75
CA GLY A 19 1.22 7.20 19.47
C GLY A 19 0.34 6.10 18.85
N ILE A 20 0.63 5.71 17.63
CA ILE A 20 -0.08 4.66 16.90
C ILE A 20 0.38 3.29 17.35
N ASP A 21 -0.56 2.43 17.72
CA ASP A 21 -0.38 1.00 17.97
C ASP A 21 -1.12 0.20 16.89
N LEU A 22 -0.40 -0.46 15.98
CA LEU A 22 -0.96 -1.20 14.86
C LEU A 22 -0.27 -2.55 14.71
N GLN A 23 -1.04 -3.57 14.40
CA GLN A 23 -0.53 -4.90 14.09
C GLN A 23 -1.08 -5.40 12.75
N LEU A 24 -0.24 -6.13 12.01
CA LEU A 24 -0.60 -6.79 10.76
C LEU A 24 0.06 -8.16 10.71
N GLY A 25 -0.72 -9.21 10.51
CA GLY A 25 -0.31 -10.59 10.41
C GLY A 25 0.36 -10.95 9.07
N ALA A 26 0.92 -12.15 8.96
CA ALA A 26 1.39 -12.67 7.68
C ALA A 26 0.18 -13.01 6.78
N GLY A 27 0.25 -12.68 5.50
CA GLY A 27 -0.85 -12.91 4.55
C GLY A 27 -2.15 -12.16 4.87
N GLU A 28 -2.14 -11.25 5.86
CA GLU A 28 -3.33 -10.49 6.26
C GLU A 28 -3.47 -9.23 5.41
N LEU A 29 -4.71 -8.88 5.05
CA LEU A 29 -5.07 -7.61 4.46
C LEU A 29 -5.74 -6.74 5.52
N VAL A 30 -5.05 -5.65 5.89
CA VAL A 30 -5.55 -4.68 6.86
C VAL A 30 -5.88 -3.38 6.13
N ALA A 31 -7.11 -2.90 6.30
CA ALA A 31 -7.52 -1.58 5.81
C ALA A 31 -7.24 -0.49 6.86
N LEU A 32 -6.72 0.65 6.43
CA LEU A 32 -6.61 1.86 7.23
C LEU A 32 -7.50 2.94 6.62
N LEU A 33 -8.54 3.29 7.32
CA LEU A 33 -9.52 4.32 6.95
C LEU A 33 -9.21 5.63 7.64
N GLY A 34 -9.67 6.73 7.09
CA GLY A 34 -9.57 8.05 7.70
C GLY A 34 -9.77 9.16 6.68
N ALA A 35 -10.20 10.32 7.15
CA ALA A 35 -10.35 11.51 6.32
C ALA A 35 -8.99 12.00 5.74
N ASN A 36 -9.05 12.89 4.76
CA ASN A 36 -7.85 13.57 4.26
C ASN A 36 -7.19 14.36 5.41
N GLY A 37 -5.86 14.24 5.52
CA GLY A 37 -5.11 14.85 6.61
C GLY A 37 -5.12 14.06 7.93
N ALA A 38 -5.79 12.92 8.03
CA ALA A 38 -5.81 12.10 9.26
C ALA A 38 -4.45 11.51 9.65
N GLY A 39 -3.45 11.49 8.73
CA GLY A 39 -2.12 10.95 8.98
C GLY A 39 -1.81 9.63 8.26
N LYS A 40 -2.72 9.12 7.39
CA LYS A 40 -2.59 7.84 6.70
C LYS A 40 -1.27 7.71 5.90
N THR A 41 -1.02 8.64 4.99
CA THR A 41 0.22 8.67 4.20
C THR A 41 1.47 8.82 5.08
N THR A 42 1.38 9.61 6.16
CA THR A 42 2.48 9.74 7.13
C THR A 42 2.81 8.42 7.80
N LEU A 43 1.79 7.64 8.18
CA LEU A 43 1.98 6.31 8.74
C LEU A 43 2.68 5.38 7.74
N LEU A 44 2.22 5.31 6.48
CA LEU A 44 2.87 4.50 5.45
C LEU A 44 4.33 4.92 5.21
N ARG A 45 4.61 6.23 5.12
CA ARG A 45 5.97 6.76 4.96
C ARG A 45 6.86 6.49 6.17
N SER A 46 6.31 6.46 7.38
CA SER A 46 7.05 6.08 8.59
C SER A 46 7.39 4.58 8.57
N ILE A 47 6.45 3.71 8.15
CA ILE A 47 6.69 2.27 8.02
C ILE A 47 7.72 1.96 6.93
N SER A 48 7.68 2.67 5.82
CA SER A 48 8.64 2.48 4.71
C SER A 48 10.02 3.13 4.98
N GLY A 49 10.15 3.96 6.03
CA GLY A 49 11.39 4.65 6.40
C GLY A 49 11.70 5.88 5.54
N VAL A 50 10.74 6.37 4.78
CA VAL A 50 10.84 7.61 3.98
C VAL A 50 10.62 8.85 4.85
N HIS A 51 9.85 8.72 5.94
CA HIS A 51 9.58 9.82 6.88
C HIS A 51 10.11 9.47 8.28
N PRO A 52 10.80 10.39 8.96
CA PRO A 52 11.30 10.17 10.32
C PRO A 52 10.14 10.00 11.30
N SER A 53 10.30 9.09 12.23
CA SER A 53 9.31 8.81 13.28
C SER A 53 10.02 8.33 14.54
N SER A 54 9.33 8.39 15.68
CA SER A 54 9.75 7.80 16.95
C SER A 54 8.74 6.75 17.39
N GLY A 55 9.11 5.88 18.33
CA GLY A 55 8.35 4.70 18.72
C GLY A 55 8.89 3.44 18.06
N ASP A 56 8.26 2.30 18.36
CA ASP A 56 8.75 1.00 17.92
C ASP A 56 8.06 0.55 16.63
N ILE A 57 8.86 0.12 15.66
CA ILE A 57 8.41 -0.58 14.47
C ILE A 57 9.18 -1.88 14.37
N ALA A 58 8.49 -3.01 14.41
CA ALA A 58 9.08 -4.33 14.22
C ALA A 58 8.49 -5.02 12.99
N PHE A 59 9.35 -5.58 12.15
CA PHE A 59 8.97 -6.39 10.99
C PHE A 59 9.55 -7.80 11.15
N GLU A 60 8.67 -8.81 11.13
CA GLU A 60 9.02 -10.21 11.41
C GLU A 60 9.81 -10.40 12.73
N GLY A 61 9.36 -9.69 13.77
CA GLY A 61 9.97 -9.75 15.10
C GLY A 61 11.28 -8.96 15.23
N LYS A 62 11.79 -8.33 14.16
CA LYS A 62 13.03 -7.55 14.18
C LYS A 62 12.73 -6.05 14.21
N PRO A 63 13.37 -5.27 15.09
CA PRO A 63 13.22 -3.82 15.09
C PRO A 63 13.75 -3.23 13.78
N ILE A 64 12.97 -2.30 13.18
CA ILE A 64 13.33 -1.63 11.94
C ILE A 64 13.26 -0.10 12.01
N ALA A 65 12.95 0.47 13.18
CA ALA A 65 12.78 1.91 13.34
C ALA A 65 14.00 2.71 12.83
N ASP A 66 15.21 2.26 13.16
CA ASP A 66 16.48 2.91 12.78
C ASP A 66 17.00 2.52 11.39
N LEU A 67 16.26 1.66 10.66
CA LEU A 67 16.69 1.24 9.33
C LEU A 67 16.28 2.26 8.26
N SER A 68 17.19 2.55 7.32
CA SER A 68 16.90 3.35 6.14
C SER A 68 15.82 2.69 5.25
N ALA A 69 15.12 3.47 4.44
CA ALA A 69 14.13 2.97 3.49
C ALA A 69 14.70 1.86 2.60
N GLU A 70 15.93 2.02 2.10
CA GLU A 70 16.61 1.01 1.31
C GLU A 70 16.76 -0.32 2.06
N ARG A 71 17.14 -0.28 3.34
CA ARG A 71 17.24 -1.50 4.16
C ARG A 71 15.89 -2.15 4.40
N ARG A 72 14.83 -1.36 4.57
CA ARG A 72 13.45 -1.88 4.72
C ARG A 72 12.95 -2.54 3.43
N VAL A 73 13.27 -1.97 2.25
CA VAL A 73 13.02 -2.63 0.96
C VAL A 73 13.77 -3.95 0.86
N ARG A 74 15.00 -4.02 1.37
CA ARG A 74 15.78 -5.28 1.44
C ARG A 74 15.12 -6.35 2.30
N LEU A 75 14.40 -5.96 3.31
CA LEU A 75 13.63 -6.87 4.16
C LEU A 75 12.31 -7.32 3.51
N GLY A 76 11.91 -6.75 2.36
CA GLY A 76 10.69 -7.12 1.65
C GLY A 76 9.50 -6.21 1.95
N ILE A 77 9.72 -4.95 2.35
CA ILE A 77 8.68 -3.93 2.48
C ILE A 77 8.67 -3.08 1.21
N ALA A 78 7.55 -3.04 0.49
CA ALA A 78 7.39 -2.16 -0.67
C ALA A 78 6.20 -1.22 -0.47
N GLN A 79 6.30 0.00 -1.00
CA GLN A 79 5.23 0.98 -0.96
C GLN A 79 4.84 1.41 -2.38
N VAL A 80 3.54 1.47 -2.62
CA VAL A 80 2.93 2.16 -3.76
C VAL A 80 2.36 3.47 -3.22
N PRO A 81 3.01 4.62 -3.50
CA PRO A 81 2.57 5.90 -2.99
C PRO A 81 1.33 6.40 -3.75
N GLU A 82 0.63 7.35 -3.14
CA GLU A 82 -0.40 8.16 -3.80
C GLU A 82 0.15 8.84 -5.06
N GLY A 83 -0.69 9.05 -6.06
CA GLY A 83 -0.32 9.75 -7.30
C GLY A 83 0.49 8.90 -8.27
N ARG A 84 0.50 7.56 -8.12
CA ARG A 84 1.09 6.57 -9.03
C ARG A 84 2.62 6.65 -9.18
N GLN A 85 3.19 7.84 -9.31
CA GLN A 85 4.63 8.16 -9.42
C GLN A 85 5.38 7.25 -10.41
N VAL A 86 4.81 7.07 -11.61
CA VAL A 86 5.48 6.37 -12.71
C VAL A 86 6.50 7.30 -13.38
N PHE A 87 7.57 6.72 -13.91
CA PHE A 87 8.56 7.46 -14.70
C PHE A 87 8.04 7.59 -16.13
N GLY A 88 7.34 8.70 -16.42
CA GLY A 88 6.64 8.94 -17.68
C GLY A 88 7.48 8.75 -18.94
N PRO A 89 8.73 9.27 -19.02
CA PRO A 89 9.61 9.08 -20.16
C PRO A 89 10.08 7.65 -20.40
N LEU A 90 10.14 6.81 -19.35
CA LEU A 90 10.53 5.41 -19.46
C LEU A 90 9.39 4.56 -19.99
N CYS A 91 9.72 3.49 -20.72
CA CYS A 91 8.73 2.53 -21.16
C CYS A 91 8.14 1.73 -19.96
N VAL A 92 7.04 1.03 -20.19
CA VAL A 92 6.39 0.19 -19.17
C VAL A 92 7.35 -0.84 -18.61
N GLU A 93 8.08 -1.55 -19.45
CA GLU A 93 9.01 -2.59 -19.01
C GLU A 93 10.16 -2.01 -18.19
N ASP A 94 10.75 -0.88 -18.60
CA ASP A 94 11.81 -0.24 -17.82
C ASP A 94 11.33 0.23 -16.46
N ASN A 95 10.10 0.80 -16.38
CA ASN A 95 9.48 1.12 -15.10
C ASN A 95 9.37 -0.11 -14.19
N LEU A 96 8.95 -1.26 -14.73
CA LEU A 96 8.87 -2.51 -13.96
C LEU A 96 10.26 -2.97 -13.50
N ARG A 97 11.24 -3.01 -14.40
CA ARG A 97 12.61 -3.45 -14.11
C ARG A 97 13.27 -2.62 -13.00
N LEU A 98 12.94 -1.33 -12.87
CA LEU A 98 13.38 -0.52 -11.72
C LEU A 98 12.95 -1.09 -10.37
N GLY A 99 11.77 -1.74 -10.29
CA GLY A 99 11.32 -2.42 -9.06
C GLY A 99 12.16 -3.64 -8.70
N ALA A 100 12.83 -4.25 -9.68
CA ALA A 100 13.67 -5.43 -9.52
C ALA A 100 15.17 -5.11 -9.41
N TYR A 101 15.56 -3.84 -9.18
CA TYR A 101 16.97 -3.38 -9.24
C TYR A 101 17.98 -4.19 -8.41
N ARG A 102 17.50 -4.99 -7.47
CA ARG A 102 18.31 -5.85 -6.59
C ARG A 102 18.26 -7.33 -6.93
N ARG A 103 17.48 -7.70 -7.94
CA ARG A 103 17.27 -9.09 -8.30
C ARG A 103 18.16 -9.51 -9.45
N GLY A 104 18.51 -10.78 -9.47
CA GLY A 104 19.21 -11.36 -10.62
C GLY A 104 18.32 -11.37 -11.86
N ARG A 105 18.97 -11.53 -13.03
CA ARG A 105 18.27 -11.48 -14.33
C ARG A 105 17.13 -12.51 -14.42
N ALA A 106 17.37 -13.74 -14.01
CA ALA A 106 16.36 -14.81 -14.06
C ALA A 106 15.12 -14.48 -13.21
N ASP A 107 15.33 -14.01 -11.95
CA ASP A 107 14.24 -13.61 -11.06
C ASP A 107 13.47 -12.41 -11.60
N THR A 108 14.16 -11.48 -12.27
CA THR A 108 13.54 -10.31 -12.90
C THR A 108 12.61 -10.72 -14.03
N GLU A 109 13.05 -11.60 -14.93
CA GLU A 109 12.20 -12.10 -16.04
C GLU A 109 10.98 -12.85 -15.50
N GLN A 110 11.15 -13.71 -14.51
CA GLN A 110 10.03 -14.43 -13.89
C GLN A 110 9.04 -13.44 -13.21
N SER A 111 9.54 -12.39 -12.57
CA SER A 111 8.69 -11.36 -11.96
C SER A 111 7.93 -10.56 -13.01
N LEU A 112 8.56 -10.23 -14.14
CA LEU A 112 7.90 -9.57 -15.29
C LEU A 112 6.74 -10.41 -15.81
N GLU A 113 6.95 -11.71 -16.02
CA GLU A 113 5.89 -12.61 -16.48
C GLU A 113 4.71 -12.64 -15.50
N ARG A 114 4.97 -12.73 -14.19
CA ARG A 114 3.92 -12.67 -13.15
C ARG A 114 3.15 -11.35 -13.18
N VAL A 115 3.85 -10.23 -13.32
CA VAL A 115 3.22 -8.90 -13.38
C VAL A 115 2.37 -8.76 -14.65
N TYR A 116 2.84 -9.25 -15.80
CA TYR A 116 2.07 -9.23 -17.04
C TYR A 116 0.87 -10.19 -17.02
N ALA A 117 0.98 -11.32 -16.34
CA ALA A 117 -0.16 -12.21 -16.12
C ALA A 117 -1.21 -11.56 -15.19
N LEU A 118 -0.75 -10.77 -14.19
CA LEU A 118 -1.63 -10.05 -13.29
C LEU A 118 -2.30 -8.83 -13.97
N PHE A 119 -1.55 -8.16 -14.85
CA PHE A 119 -1.98 -6.96 -15.59
C PHE A 119 -1.79 -7.12 -17.10
N PRO A 120 -2.66 -7.88 -17.81
CA PRO A 120 -2.54 -8.11 -19.26
C PRO A 120 -2.55 -6.80 -20.08
N ALA A 121 -3.21 -5.75 -19.58
CA ALA A 121 -3.21 -4.43 -20.21
C ALA A 121 -1.81 -3.80 -20.33
N LEU A 122 -0.87 -4.16 -19.48
CA LEU A 122 0.52 -3.72 -19.54
C LEU A 122 1.34 -4.58 -20.52
N ALA A 123 1.02 -5.86 -20.64
CA ALA A 123 1.74 -6.80 -21.50
C ALA A 123 1.74 -6.36 -22.98
N GLY A 124 0.61 -5.83 -23.46
CA GLY A 124 0.49 -5.30 -24.82
C GLY A 124 1.16 -3.92 -25.04
N ARG A 125 1.73 -3.33 -23.98
CA ARG A 125 2.28 -1.96 -24.01
C ARG A 125 3.71 -1.88 -23.46
N ARG A 126 4.46 -2.98 -23.45
CA ARG A 126 5.82 -3.07 -22.83
C ARG A 126 6.76 -1.96 -23.27
N ALA A 127 6.81 -1.67 -24.57
CA ALA A 127 7.71 -0.65 -25.15
C ALA A 127 7.11 0.76 -25.18
N HIS A 128 5.85 0.97 -24.72
CA HIS A 128 5.24 2.28 -24.75
C HIS A 128 5.70 3.14 -23.56
N PRO A 129 5.90 4.45 -23.75
CA PRO A 129 6.17 5.38 -22.65
C PRO A 129 5.06 5.36 -21.60
N ALA A 130 5.42 5.27 -20.33
CA ALA A 130 4.47 5.18 -19.21
C ALA A 130 3.58 6.42 -19.09
N GLY A 131 4.07 7.59 -19.51
CA GLY A 131 3.29 8.83 -19.52
C GLY A 131 2.07 8.82 -20.45
N GLY A 132 2.08 7.96 -21.50
CA GLY A 132 0.95 7.80 -22.44
C GLY A 132 -0.11 6.79 -21.98
N LEU A 133 0.05 6.16 -20.83
CA LEU A 133 -0.92 5.22 -20.27
C LEU A 133 -2.12 5.95 -19.67
N SER A 134 -3.29 5.30 -19.69
CA SER A 134 -4.44 5.75 -18.89
C SER A 134 -4.12 5.74 -17.39
N GLY A 135 -4.88 6.52 -16.60
CA GLY A 135 -4.68 6.58 -15.16
C GLY A 135 -4.76 5.21 -14.47
N GLY A 136 -5.67 4.33 -14.87
CA GLY A 136 -5.74 2.96 -14.35
C GLY A 136 -4.55 2.10 -14.75
N GLN A 137 -4.06 2.22 -15.99
CA GLN A 137 -2.86 1.53 -16.43
C GLN A 137 -1.60 2.02 -15.70
N GLN A 138 -1.50 3.32 -15.43
CA GLN A 138 -0.41 3.87 -14.60
C GLN A 138 -0.46 3.33 -13.17
N GLN A 139 -1.66 3.15 -12.60
CA GLN A 139 -1.83 2.54 -11.28
C GLN A 139 -1.41 1.07 -11.28
N MET A 140 -1.84 0.31 -12.30
CA MET A 140 -1.38 -1.08 -12.50
C MET A 140 0.15 -1.15 -12.63
N LEU A 141 0.76 -0.19 -13.34
CA LEU A 141 2.21 -0.09 -13.48
C LEU A 141 2.91 0.21 -12.16
N ALA A 142 2.38 1.12 -11.34
CA ALA A 142 2.92 1.45 -10.03
C ALA A 142 2.88 0.25 -9.07
N ILE A 143 1.74 -0.48 -9.04
CA ILE A 143 1.61 -1.73 -8.27
C ILE A 143 2.55 -2.79 -8.84
N GLY A 144 2.57 -3.00 -10.15
CA GLY A 144 3.46 -3.96 -10.82
C GLY A 144 4.93 -3.69 -10.48
N ARG A 145 5.38 -2.44 -10.51
CA ARG A 145 6.74 -2.05 -10.13
C ARG A 145 7.06 -2.44 -8.68
N ALA A 146 6.14 -2.25 -7.74
CA ALA A 146 6.34 -2.67 -6.37
C ALA A 146 6.43 -4.19 -6.24
N LEU A 147 5.62 -4.94 -7.00
CA LEU A 147 5.61 -6.40 -7.03
C LEU A 147 6.89 -7.01 -7.61
N MET A 148 7.61 -6.29 -8.47
CA MET A 148 8.92 -6.73 -8.99
C MET A 148 9.95 -6.96 -7.88
N ALA A 149 9.81 -6.29 -6.73
CA ALA A 149 10.63 -6.54 -5.55
C ALA A 149 10.27 -7.85 -4.84
N GLN A 150 9.16 -8.52 -5.18
CA GLN A 150 8.56 -9.67 -4.48
C GLN A 150 8.40 -9.38 -2.98
N PRO A 151 7.59 -8.37 -2.62
CA PRO A 151 7.48 -7.92 -1.25
C PRO A 151 6.75 -8.94 -0.38
N ARG A 152 7.11 -9.01 0.90
CA ARG A 152 6.37 -9.72 1.95
C ARG A 152 5.31 -8.83 2.59
N LEU A 153 5.57 -7.51 2.59
CA LEU A 153 4.62 -6.48 3.03
C LEU A 153 4.47 -5.42 1.93
N LEU A 154 3.25 -5.25 1.45
CA LEU A 154 2.90 -4.24 0.46
C LEU A 154 2.07 -3.13 1.14
N LEU A 155 2.56 -1.90 1.06
CA LEU A 155 1.89 -0.70 1.55
C LEU A 155 1.25 0.01 0.35
N LEU A 156 -0.07 0.18 0.37
CA LEU A 156 -0.83 0.80 -0.73
C LEU A 156 -1.49 2.09 -0.23
N ASP A 157 -1.15 3.22 -0.86
CA ASP A 157 -1.66 4.54 -0.50
C ASP A 157 -2.70 5.01 -1.53
N GLU A 158 -3.97 4.89 -1.20
CA GLU A 158 -5.15 5.27 -1.99
C GLU A 158 -5.10 4.77 -3.46
N PRO A 159 -4.90 3.45 -3.68
CA PRO A 159 -4.67 2.92 -5.02
C PRO A 159 -5.88 3.05 -5.96
N SER A 160 -7.09 3.27 -5.45
CA SER A 160 -8.29 3.45 -6.27
C SER A 160 -8.61 4.90 -6.60
N MET A 161 -7.90 5.87 -6.00
CA MET A 161 -8.22 7.29 -6.11
C MET A 161 -8.14 7.80 -7.57
N GLY A 162 -9.20 8.51 -7.99
CA GLY A 162 -9.28 9.10 -9.33
C GLY A 162 -9.40 8.08 -10.47
N LEU A 163 -9.79 6.83 -10.17
CA LEU A 163 -10.07 5.81 -11.17
C LEU A 163 -11.57 5.69 -11.46
N ALA A 164 -11.90 5.35 -12.71
CA ALA A 164 -13.25 4.94 -13.04
C ALA A 164 -13.66 3.69 -12.22
N PRO A 165 -14.95 3.52 -11.84
CA PRO A 165 -15.41 2.46 -10.96
C PRO A 165 -14.97 1.05 -11.40
N ARG A 166 -15.01 0.77 -12.70
CA ARG A 166 -14.56 -0.52 -13.26
C ARG A 166 -13.07 -0.78 -12.99
N LEU A 167 -12.23 0.24 -13.19
CA LEU A 167 -10.78 0.11 -12.97
C LEU A 167 -10.45 0.00 -11.49
N ALA A 168 -11.17 0.72 -10.62
CA ALA A 168 -11.04 0.55 -9.17
C ALA A 168 -11.37 -0.89 -8.75
N ALA A 169 -12.46 -1.47 -9.28
CA ALA A 169 -12.82 -2.87 -9.02
C ALA A 169 -11.72 -3.85 -9.49
N GLU A 170 -11.09 -3.60 -10.64
CA GLU A 170 -9.96 -4.40 -11.13
C GLU A 170 -8.74 -4.33 -10.17
N ILE A 171 -8.45 -3.14 -9.61
CA ILE A 171 -7.38 -2.96 -8.60
C ILE A 171 -7.72 -3.72 -7.31
N PHE A 172 -8.94 -3.61 -6.79
CA PHE A 172 -9.34 -4.37 -5.59
C PHE A 172 -9.29 -5.89 -5.80
N ALA A 173 -9.73 -6.37 -6.97
CA ALA A 173 -9.60 -7.79 -7.33
C ALA A 173 -8.14 -8.25 -7.43
N CYS A 174 -7.24 -7.37 -7.91
CA CYS A 174 -5.80 -7.62 -7.90
C CYS A 174 -5.27 -7.73 -6.46
N ILE A 175 -5.63 -6.81 -5.57
CA ILE A 175 -5.21 -6.79 -4.16
C ILE A 175 -5.65 -8.09 -3.46
N GLN A 176 -6.88 -8.56 -3.70
CA GLN A 176 -7.35 -9.85 -3.16
C GLN A 176 -6.52 -11.05 -3.65
N ARG A 177 -6.13 -11.06 -4.94
CA ARG A 177 -5.26 -12.11 -5.48
C ARG A 177 -3.86 -12.09 -4.85
N LEU A 178 -3.31 -10.91 -4.57
CA LEU A 178 -2.01 -10.77 -3.90
C LEU A 178 -2.05 -11.29 -2.46
N ARG A 179 -3.14 -11.00 -1.73
CA ARG A 179 -3.37 -11.55 -0.40
C ARG A 179 -3.43 -13.08 -0.43
N ALA A 180 -4.17 -13.66 -1.38
CA ALA A 180 -4.27 -15.11 -1.54
C ALA A 180 -2.93 -15.81 -1.85
N ALA A 181 -1.91 -15.03 -2.26
CA ALA A 181 -0.53 -15.47 -2.48
C ALA A 181 0.40 -15.14 -1.29
N ASP A 182 -0.14 -15.07 -0.07
CA ASP A 182 0.55 -14.82 1.21
C ASP A 182 1.28 -13.47 1.33
N THR A 183 0.98 -12.50 0.46
CA THR A 183 1.49 -11.14 0.63
C THR A 183 0.68 -10.41 1.70
N ALA A 184 1.35 -9.94 2.76
CA ALA A 184 0.73 -9.09 3.76
C ALA A 184 0.50 -7.69 3.17
N ILE A 185 -0.69 -7.09 3.39
CA ILE A 185 -1.07 -5.83 2.75
C ILE A 185 -1.62 -4.84 3.79
N LEU A 186 -1.05 -3.65 3.84
CA LEU A 186 -1.67 -2.50 4.51
C LEU A 186 -2.24 -1.57 3.44
N LEU A 187 -3.55 -1.54 3.35
CA LEU A 187 -4.31 -0.78 2.37
C LEU A 187 -4.88 0.49 2.99
N VAL A 188 -4.37 1.63 2.59
CA VAL A 188 -4.96 2.94 2.90
C VAL A 188 -5.94 3.29 1.79
N GLU A 189 -7.19 3.61 2.14
CA GLU A 189 -8.23 3.96 1.19
C GLU A 189 -9.22 4.99 1.75
N GLN A 190 -9.76 5.80 0.84
CA GLN A 190 -10.89 6.68 1.12
C GLN A 190 -12.22 5.97 0.86
N ASN A 191 -12.27 5.05 -0.10
CA ASN A 191 -13.44 4.21 -0.36
C ASN A 191 -13.53 3.10 0.71
N ALA A 192 -14.07 3.46 1.87
CA ALA A 192 -14.16 2.59 3.04
C ALA A 192 -14.95 1.30 2.75
N THR A 193 -16.07 1.40 2.01
CA THR A 193 -16.89 0.25 1.64
C THR A 193 -16.07 -0.79 0.89
N ALA A 194 -15.38 -0.38 -0.17
CA ALA A 194 -14.62 -1.30 -1.01
C ALA A 194 -13.40 -1.87 -0.26
N ALA A 195 -12.72 -1.05 0.55
CA ALA A 195 -11.56 -1.49 1.32
C ALA A 195 -11.95 -2.52 2.40
N LEU A 196 -12.99 -2.22 3.20
CA LEU A 196 -13.44 -3.11 4.27
C LEU A 196 -14.06 -4.41 3.73
N ALA A 197 -14.70 -4.38 2.56
CA ALA A 197 -15.27 -5.57 1.94
C ALA A 197 -14.23 -6.65 1.60
N ILE A 198 -12.96 -6.26 1.42
CA ILE A 198 -11.87 -7.19 1.10
C ILE A 198 -10.89 -7.40 2.26
N ALA A 199 -10.96 -6.57 3.30
CA ALA A 199 -10.03 -6.60 4.43
C ALA A 199 -10.43 -7.66 5.47
N ASP A 200 -9.42 -8.30 6.06
CA ASP A 200 -9.59 -9.16 7.24
C ASP A 200 -9.92 -8.32 8.47
N ARG A 201 -9.17 -7.24 8.65
CA ARG A 201 -9.33 -6.26 9.72
C ARG A 201 -9.17 -4.84 9.18
N GLY A 202 -9.65 -3.89 9.97
CA GLY A 202 -9.46 -2.49 9.68
C GLY A 202 -9.15 -1.67 10.93
N TYR A 203 -8.58 -0.51 10.67
CA TYR A 203 -8.38 0.55 11.66
C TYR A 203 -8.96 1.85 11.11
N VAL A 204 -9.49 2.68 12.00
CA VAL A 204 -9.92 4.05 11.68
C VAL A 204 -8.94 5.03 12.32
N LEU A 205 -8.36 5.89 11.50
CA LEU A 205 -7.41 6.92 11.90
C LEU A 205 -8.08 8.29 11.82
N GLU A 206 -8.13 9.00 12.95
CA GLU A 206 -8.69 10.33 13.07
C GLU A 206 -7.72 11.25 13.81
N ALA A 207 -7.39 12.38 13.22
CA ALA A 207 -6.47 13.36 13.80
C ALA A 207 -5.19 12.72 14.37
N GLY A 208 -4.58 11.79 13.63
CA GLY A 208 -3.34 11.11 14.03
C GLY A 208 -3.46 10.08 15.15
N ARG A 209 -4.68 9.62 15.48
CA ARG A 209 -4.95 8.57 16.48
C ARG A 209 -5.81 7.48 15.91
N LEU A 210 -5.57 6.22 16.31
CA LEU A 210 -6.49 5.12 16.00
C LEU A 210 -7.66 5.18 16.96
N THR A 211 -8.88 5.34 16.42
CA THR A 211 -10.12 5.49 17.19
C THR A 211 -10.93 4.21 17.24
N LEU A 212 -10.88 3.40 16.16
CA LEU A 212 -11.60 2.13 16.05
C LEU A 212 -10.69 1.08 15.43
N ALA A 213 -10.91 -0.17 15.83
CA ALA A 213 -10.32 -1.36 15.23
C ALA A 213 -11.31 -2.52 15.30
N GLY A 214 -11.31 -3.39 14.29
CA GLY A 214 -12.19 -4.56 14.22
C GLY A 214 -11.98 -5.33 12.93
N THR A 215 -12.75 -6.39 12.74
CA THR A 215 -12.82 -7.08 11.44
C THR A 215 -13.44 -6.18 10.38
N GLY A 216 -13.18 -6.44 9.10
CA GLY A 216 -13.81 -5.69 8.02
C GLY A 216 -15.35 -5.69 8.12
N ALA A 217 -15.95 -6.84 8.46
CA ALA A 217 -17.38 -6.98 8.62
C ALA A 217 -17.93 -6.17 9.81
N GLU A 218 -17.26 -6.20 10.97
CA GLU A 218 -17.64 -5.41 12.15
C GLU A 218 -17.60 -3.91 11.85
N LEU A 219 -16.56 -3.43 11.19
CA LEU A 219 -16.42 -2.02 10.84
C LEU A 219 -17.44 -1.59 9.79
N LEU A 220 -17.78 -2.42 8.80
CA LEU A 220 -18.87 -2.16 7.86
C LEU A 220 -20.24 -2.04 8.53
N ALA A 221 -20.47 -2.79 9.60
CA ALA A 221 -21.72 -2.75 10.38
C ALA A 221 -21.73 -1.62 11.42
N ASN A 222 -20.57 -1.02 11.73
CA ASN A 222 -20.46 -0.01 12.80
C ASN A 222 -21.15 1.31 12.41
N PRO A 223 -22.13 1.80 13.22
CA PRO A 223 -22.87 3.03 12.89
C PRO A 223 -21.99 4.27 12.74
N ALA A 224 -20.93 4.42 13.55
CA ALA A 224 -20.02 5.55 13.46
C ALA A 224 -19.20 5.53 12.15
N VAL A 225 -18.73 4.35 11.73
CA VAL A 225 -18.02 4.17 10.45
C VAL A 225 -18.98 4.45 9.28
N ARG A 226 -20.22 3.98 9.36
CA ARG A 226 -21.26 4.22 8.35
C ARG A 226 -21.56 5.71 8.18
N ALA A 227 -21.80 6.41 9.27
CA ALA A 227 -22.09 7.84 9.24
C ALA A 227 -20.90 8.68 8.73
N ALA A 228 -19.67 8.34 9.12
CA ALA A 228 -18.49 9.11 8.78
C ALA A 228 -17.93 8.82 7.36
N TYR A 229 -18.03 7.57 6.89
CA TYR A 229 -17.28 7.11 5.71
C TYR A 229 -18.13 6.39 4.65
N LEU A 230 -19.36 5.94 4.96
CA LEU A 230 -20.19 5.18 4.01
C LEU A 230 -21.36 5.99 3.44
N GLY A 231 -21.60 7.21 3.95
CA GLY A 231 -22.63 8.13 3.44
C GLY A 231 -24.08 7.66 3.71
N VAL A 232 -24.30 6.83 4.72
CA VAL A 232 -25.62 6.28 5.09
C VAL A 232 -25.85 6.37 6.59
#